data_8a33fc88a291cd782bcb000a8e03c1d6
#
_entry.id   8a33fc88a291cd782bcb000a8e03c1d6
#
_cell.length_a   1.000
_cell.length_b   1.000
_cell.length_c   1.000
_cell.angle_alpha   90.00
_cell.angle_beta   90.00
_cell.angle_gamma   90.00
#
_symmetry.space_group_name_H-M   'P 1'
#
loop_
_entity.id
_entity.type
_entity.pdbx_description
1 polymer ?
#
loop_
_entity_poly.entity_id
_entity_poly.type
_entity_poly.pdbx_seq_one_letter_code
_entity_poly.pdbx_strand_id
1 'polypeptide(L)'
;MIALTLLILSHIFFRGRKATDPIQSQIDAAWQYILDHGMNQQICILVDYSLPSGCNRLWVWDFNQQQKIFECPVAHGRGKGKKCKGSRLDTACFSNEPETWLSSLGHARIAERYIGRNGISYRLDGLDLTNSNIRDRAIVLHGHKSVPEKPIFPLPSHRSHGCVMVADKNMAHLDALLQSQQDVLLYCYA
;
A
#
# COMPACT_ATOMS: atom_id res chain seq x y z
N MET A 1 -24.71 8.10 -49.56
CA MET A 1 -24.60 6.88 -48.75
C MET A 1 -23.34 6.91 -47.88
N ILE A 2 -23.22 7.86 -46.98
CA ILE A 2 -22.12 7.93 -45.96
C ILE A 2 -22.71 8.55 -44.71
N ALA A 3 -23.50 7.82 -43.95
CA ALA A 3 -24.05 8.30 -42.67
C ALA A 3 -24.56 7.14 -41.77
N LEU A 4 -24.00 5.94 -41.87
CA LEU A 4 -24.49 4.78 -41.09
C LEU A 4 -23.38 3.99 -40.35
N THR A 5 -22.15 4.49 -40.28
CA THR A 5 -21.01 3.75 -39.69
C THR A 5 -20.47 4.36 -38.41
N LEU A 6 -21.06 5.43 -37.87
CA LEU A 6 -20.57 6.13 -36.66
C LEU A 6 -21.40 5.88 -35.40
N LEU A 7 -22.42 5.02 -35.43
CA LEU A 7 -23.33 4.77 -34.30
C LEU A 7 -23.14 3.42 -33.59
N ILE A 8 -22.15 2.60 -33.97
CA ILE A 8 -21.96 1.27 -33.39
C ILE A 8 -20.83 1.23 -32.33
N LEU A 9 -20.01 2.26 -32.21
CA LEU A 9 -18.89 2.30 -31.26
C LEU A 9 -19.21 2.90 -29.87
N SER A 10 -20.45 3.38 -29.65
CA SER A 10 -20.83 3.97 -28.35
C SER A 10 -21.64 3.06 -27.41
N HIS A 11 -21.91 1.81 -27.78
CA HIS A 11 -22.81 0.92 -27.01
C HIS A 11 -22.12 -0.25 -26.30
N ILE A 12 -20.77 -0.30 -26.19
CA ILE A 12 -20.08 -1.42 -25.55
C ILE A 12 -19.59 -1.10 -24.13
N PHE A 13 -19.79 0.10 -23.59
CA PHE A 13 -19.28 0.49 -22.28
C PHE A 13 -20.34 0.76 -21.18
N PHE A 14 -21.55 0.20 -21.28
CA PHE A 14 -22.53 0.24 -20.17
C PHE A 14 -23.00 -1.17 -19.80
N ARG A 15 -22.08 -2.07 -19.42
CA ARG A 15 -22.42 -3.25 -18.65
C ARG A 15 -22.52 -2.82 -17.17
N GLY A 16 -23.70 -3.03 -16.58
CA GLY A 16 -24.11 -2.61 -15.28
C GLY A 16 -23.01 -2.67 -14.22
N ARG A 17 -22.75 -1.55 -13.53
CA ARG A 17 -21.96 -1.50 -12.32
C ARG A 17 -22.61 -2.43 -11.29
N LYS A 18 -22.10 -3.67 -11.16
CA LYS A 18 -22.17 -4.41 -9.90
C LYS A 18 -21.59 -3.48 -8.84
N ALA A 19 -22.15 -3.48 -7.63
CA ALA A 19 -21.55 -2.82 -6.49
C ALA A 19 -20.04 -3.14 -6.53
N THR A 20 -19.21 -2.11 -6.75
CA THR A 20 -17.76 -2.30 -6.90
C THR A 20 -17.25 -2.88 -5.60
N ASP A 21 -16.52 -3.99 -5.68
CA ASP A 21 -15.74 -4.51 -4.57
C ASP A 21 -14.96 -3.33 -3.96
N PRO A 22 -14.99 -3.11 -2.64
CA PRO A 22 -14.28 -1.99 -2.01
C PRO A 22 -12.82 -1.88 -2.44
N ILE A 23 -12.16 -2.99 -2.72
CA ILE A 23 -10.78 -3.00 -3.23
C ILE A 23 -10.70 -2.48 -4.66
N GLN A 24 -11.69 -2.73 -5.51
CA GLN A 24 -11.68 -2.29 -6.91
C GLN A 24 -11.67 -0.76 -7.01
N SER A 25 -12.41 -0.07 -6.15
CA SER A 25 -12.40 1.40 -6.12
C SER A 25 -11.02 1.97 -5.78
N GLN A 26 -10.26 1.30 -4.92
CA GLN A 26 -8.89 1.70 -4.55
C GLN A 26 -7.89 1.39 -5.67
N ILE A 27 -8.08 0.29 -6.39
CA ILE A 27 -7.29 -0.04 -7.58
C ILE A 27 -7.51 1.00 -8.68
N ASP A 28 -8.76 1.37 -8.94
CA ASP A 28 -9.11 2.38 -9.94
C ASP A 28 -8.53 3.75 -9.58
N ALA A 29 -8.59 4.14 -8.30
CA ALA A 29 -7.99 5.38 -7.80
C ALA A 29 -6.46 5.37 -7.93
N ALA A 30 -5.81 4.25 -7.56
CA ALA A 30 -4.36 4.08 -7.70
C ALA A 30 -3.94 4.13 -9.19
N TRP A 31 -4.71 3.51 -10.09
CA TRP A 31 -4.45 3.55 -11.52
C TRP A 31 -4.52 4.97 -12.08
N GLN A 32 -5.59 5.71 -11.73
CA GLN A 32 -5.72 7.10 -12.16
C GLN A 32 -4.55 7.95 -11.65
N TYR A 33 -4.17 7.79 -10.37
CA TYR A 33 -3.01 8.49 -9.80
C TYR A 33 -1.71 8.18 -10.55
N ILE A 34 -1.48 6.90 -10.88
CA ILE A 34 -0.32 6.45 -11.65
C ILE A 34 -0.24 7.14 -13.01
N LEU A 35 -1.38 7.21 -13.73
CA LEU A 35 -1.44 7.85 -15.05
C LEU A 35 -1.18 9.35 -14.95
N ASP A 36 -1.80 10.04 -14.00
CA ASP A 36 -1.68 11.49 -13.82
C ASP A 36 -0.26 11.92 -13.43
N HIS A 37 0.52 11.03 -12.78
CA HIS A 37 1.86 11.33 -12.28
C HIS A 37 2.99 10.58 -13.02
N GLY A 38 2.68 9.86 -14.10
CA GLY A 38 3.68 9.14 -14.91
C GLY A 38 4.45 8.07 -14.14
N MET A 39 3.79 7.37 -13.19
CA MET A 39 4.41 6.34 -12.37
C MET A 39 4.38 4.96 -13.06
N ASN A 40 4.85 3.92 -12.36
CA ASN A 40 4.89 2.55 -12.85
C ASN A 40 3.49 2.03 -13.21
N GLN A 41 3.32 1.60 -14.47
CA GLN A 41 2.04 1.10 -14.98
C GLN A 41 1.94 -0.43 -14.97
N GLN A 42 2.93 -1.14 -14.41
CA GLN A 42 2.91 -2.59 -14.35
C GLN A 42 2.32 -3.08 -13.03
N ILE A 43 2.81 -2.53 -11.91
CA ILE A 43 2.39 -2.93 -10.57
C ILE A 43 2.20 -1.73 -9.64
N CYS A 44 1.37 -1.90 -8.62
CA CYS A 44 1.34 -1.03 -7.44
C CYS A 44 1.21 -1.87 -6.16
N ILE A 45 1.53 -1.25 -5.02
CA ILE A 45 1.29 -1.82 -3.69
C ILE A 45 0.16 -1.04 -3.02
N LEU A 46 -0.85 -1.75 -2.54
CA LEU A 46 -1.98 -1.23 -1.79
C LEU A 46 -1.89 -1.71 -0.35
N VAL A 47 -2.12 -0.82 0.61
CA VAL A 47 -2.15 -1.14 2.04
C VAL A 47 -3.44 -0.61 2.64
N ASP A 48 -4.32 -1.52 3.03
CA ASP A 48 -5.60 -1.22 3.69
C ASP A 48 -5.45 -1.29 5.21
N TYR A 49 -5.27 -0.15 5.83
CA TYR A 49 -5.17 -0.06 7.28
C TYR A 49 -6.54 -0.06 8.00
N SER A 50 -7.66 -0.08 7.28
CA SER A 50 -8.99 -0.29 7.86
C SER A 50 -9.19 -1.74 8.32
N LEU A 51 -8.47 -2.69 7.69
CA LEU A 51 -8.51 -4.09 8.06
C LEU A 51 -7.71 -4.38 9.35
N PRO A 52 -8.12 -5.38 10.15
CA PRO A 52 -7.36 -5.84 11.31
C PRO A 52 -5.92 -6.21 10.95
N SER A 53 -4.97 -5.88 11.84
CA SER A 53 -3.53 -6.06 11.58
C SER A 53 -3.09 -7.52 11.40
N GLY A 54 -3.90 -8.47 11.88
CA GLY A 54 -3.67 -9.91 11.69
C GLY A 54 -4.16 -10.46 10.36
N CYS A 55 -4.82 -9.66 9.52
CA CYS A 55 -5.26 -10.05 8.18
C CYS A 55 -4.19 -9.74 7.13
N ASN A 56 -4.30 -10.36 5.95
CA ASN A 56 -3.63 -9.84 4.77
C ASN A 56 -4.26 -8.49 4.43
N ARG A 57 -3.47 -7.44 4.41
CA ARG A 57 -3.91 -6.07 4.14
C ARG A 57 -2.87 -5.23 3.38
N LEU A 58 -1.80 -5.87 2.91
CA LEU A 58 -0.90 -5.38 1.87
C LEU A 58 -1.08 -6.29 0.66
N TRP A 59 -1.27 -5.69 -0.51
CA TRP A 59 -1.42 -6.39 -1.79
C TRP A 59 -0.51 -5.78 -2.83
N VAL A 60 0.01 -6.63 -3.73
CA VAL A 60 0.62 -6.21 -4.99
C VAL A 60 -0.39 -6.50 -6.10
N TRP A 61 -0.79 -5.47 -6.80
CA TRP A 61 -1.67 -5.54 -7.95
C TRP A 61 -0.85 -5.46 -9.24
N ASP A 62 -1.11 -6.36 -10.17
CA ASP A 62 -0.54 -6.36 -11.53
C ASP A 62 -1.60 -5.84 -12.50
N PHE A 63 -1.31 -4.69 -13.11
CA PHE A 63 -2.23 -4.05 -14.06
C PHE A 63 -2.28 -4.74 -15.42
N ASN A 64 -1.23 -5.47 -15.82
CA ASN A 64 -1.24 -6.22 -17.07
C ASN A 64 -2.11 -7.48 -16.96
N GLN A 65 -2.00 -8.18 -15.82
CA GLN A 65 -2.78 -9.38 -15.54
C GLN A 65 -4.15 -9.09 -14.93
N GLN A 66 -4.41 -7.84 -14.52
CA GLN A 66 -5.64 -7.41 -13.83
C GLN A 66 -5.97 -8.27 -12.62
N GLN A 67 -4.95 -8.58 -11.81
CA GLN A 67 -5.11 -9.41 -10.62
C GLN A 67 -4.12 -9.08 -9.51
N LYS A 68 -4.47 -9.50 -8.31
CA LYS A 68 -3.58 -9.52 -7.18
C LYS A 68 -2.56 -10.65 -7.34
N ILE A 69 -1.27 -10.33 -7.38
CA ILE A 69 -0.18 -11.30 -7.54
C ILE A 69 0.52 -11.66 -6.23
N PHE A 70 0.32 -10.85 -5.17
CA PHE A 70 0.87 -11.13 -3.85
C PHE A 70 0.02 -10.48 -2.76
N GLU A 71 -0.02 -11.07 -1.56
CA GLU A 71 -0.62 -10.48 -0.38
C GLU A 71 0.03 -10.95 0.92
N CYS A 72 0.06 -10.09 1.94
CA CYS A 72 0.58 -10.46 3.24
C CYS A 72 0.05 -9.56 4.37
N PRO A 73 0.22 -9.97 5.65
CA PRO A 73 0.07 -9.07 6.78
C PRO A 73 1.12 -7.96 6.75
N VAL A 74 0.74 -6.77 7.20
CA VAL A 74 1.63 -5.61 7.34
C VAL A 74 1.36 -4.91 8.66
N ALA A 75 2.42 -4.52 9.36
CA ALA A 75 2.31 -3.76 10.61
C ALA A 75 2.02 -2.29 10.35
N HIS A 76 1.41 -1.63 11.32
CA HIS A 76 1.25 -0.17 11.40
C HIS A 76 1.98 0.41 12.61
N GLY A 77 2.12 1.73 12.67
CA GLY A 77 2.77 2.44 13.76
C GLY A 77 2.03 2.31 15.09
N ARG A 78 2.77 2.03 16.17
CA ARG A 78 2.21 1.84 17.52
C ARG A 78 1.78 3.13 18.22
N GLY A 79 2.23 4.29 17.72
CA GLY A 79 2.10 5.56 18.40
C GLY A 79 3.07 5.72 19.58
N LYS A 80 3.41 6.97 19.91
CA LYS A 80 4.20 7.34 21.09
C LYS A 80 3.27 7.92 22.17
N GLY A 81 3.23 7.27 23.32
CA GLY A 81 2.37 7.70 24.42
C GLY A 81 0.87 7.41 24.21
N LYS A 82 -0.01 8.19 24.89
CA LYS A 82 -1.47 7.98 24.90
C LYS A 82 -2.22 8.55 23.68
N LYS A 83 -1.53 8.98 22.63
CA LYS A 83 -2.15 9.70 21.49
C LYS A 83 -3.05 8.81 20.62
N CYS A 84 -2.81 7.51 20.58
CA CYS A 84 -3.68 6.56 19.92
C CYS A 84 -4.50 5.81 20.98
N LYS A 85 -5.65 6.33 21.33
CA LYS A 85 -6.57 5.75 22.31
C LYS A 85 -7.48 4.67 21.73
N GLY A 86 -7.06 3.95 20.70
CA GLY A 86 -7.74 2.73 20.32
C GLY A 86 -7.56 1.70 21.41
N SER A 87 -8.64 1.28 22.06
CA SER A 87 -8.62 0.25 23.11
C SER A 87 -8.27 -1.15 22.59
N ARG A 88 -8.11 -1.32 21.29
CA ARG A 88 -7.75 -2.58 20.62
C ARG A 88 -6.39 -2.49 19.98
N LEU A 89 -5.61 -3.57 20.09
CA LEU A 89 -4.26 -3.69 19.52
C LEU A 89 -4.22 -3.62 17.99
N ASP A 90 -5.36 -3.76 17.34
CA ASP A 90 -5.54 -3.79 15.89
C ASP A 90 -5.97 -2.45 15.27
N THR A 91 -6.34 -1.45 16.10
CA THR A 91 -6.75 -0.13 15.58
C THR A 91 -5.54 0.72 15.19
N ALA A 92 -5.49 1.12 13.93
CA ALA A 92 -4.45 2.03 13.44
C ALA A 92 -4.83 3.49 13.71
N CYS A 93 -3.83 4.30 14.03
CA CYS A 93 -3.91 5.75 14.03
C CYS A 93 -2.82 6.30 13.11
N PHE A 94 -3.05 7.47 12.55
CA PHE A 94 -2.20 8.03 11.50
C PHE A 94 -1.74 9.44 11.84
N SER A 95 -0.54 9.79 11.38
CA SER A 95 0.00 11.15 11.50
C SER A 95 1.18 11.33 10.56
N ASN A 96 1.34 12.54 10.05
CA ASN A 96 2.53 12.96 9.31
C ASN A 96 3.56 13.67 10.19
N GLU A 97 3.23 13.92 11.47
CA GLU A 97 4.11 14.63 12.40
C GLU A 97 5.31 13.79 12.83
N PRO A 98 6.51 14.39 12.96
CA PRO A 98 7.69 13.73 13.51
C PRO A 98 7.43 13.16 14.92
N GLU A 99 8.21 12.17 15.31
CA GLU A 99 8.22 11.57 16.67
C GLU A 99 6.88 10.97 17.16
N THR A 100 5.87 10.86 16.30
CA THR A 100 4.58 10.27 16.67
C THR A 100 4.58 8.74 16.70
N TRP A 101 5.51 8.11 15.97
CA TRP A 101 5.58 6.66 15.74
C TRP A 101 4.30 6.09 15.12
N LEU A 102 3.56 6.92 14.40
CA LEU A 102 2.35 6.54 13.67
C LEU A 102 2.66 6.38 12.19
N SER A 103 1.93 5.50 11.52
CA SER A 103 1.95 5.42 10.05
C SER A 103 1.28 6.65 9.44
N SER A 104 1.61 6.96 8.19
CA SER A 104 0.96 7.99 7.40
C SER A 104 0.09 7.36 6.32
N LEU A 105 -1.03 7.99 5.98
CA LEU A 105 -1.87 7.62 4.84
C LEU A 105 -1.47 8.42 3.62
N GLY A 106 -1.81 7.92 2.44
CA GLY A 106 -1.62 8.59 1.17
C GLY A 106 -0.75 7.82 0.21
N HIS A 107 -0.46 8.47 -0.93
CA HIS A 107 0.36 7.96 -2.00
C HIS A 107 1.85 8.18 -1.69
N ALA A 108 2.67 7.17 -1.91
CA ALA A 108 4.11 7.26 -1.78
C ALA A 108 4.80 6.57 -2.96
N ARG A 109 5.96 7.07 -3.36
CA ARG A 109 6.84 6.40 -4.31
C ARG A 109 7.74 5.45 -3.55
N ILE A 110 7.87 4.21 -4.02
CA ILE A 110 8.93 3.31 -3.60
C ILE A 110 10.21 3.77 -4.28
N ALA A 111 11.16 4.22 -3.48
CA ALA A 111 12.41 4.82 -3.93
C ALA A 111 13.61 3.86 -3.73
N GLU A 112 14.74 4.35 -3.24
CA GLU A 112 16.00 3.58 -3.24
C GLU A 112 15.93 2.32 -2.38
N ARG A 113 16.32 1.20 -2.97
CA ARG A 113 16.64 -0.04 -2.27
C ARG A 113 17.96 0.11 -1.52
N TYR A 114 18.02 -0.34 -0.26
CA TYR A 114 19.23 -0.37 0.53
C TYR A 114 19.23 -1.53 1.53
N ILE A 115 20.41 -1.87 2.05
CA ILE A 115 20.54 -2.83 3.17
C ILE A 115 20.71 -2.01 4.45
N GLY A 116 19.69 -2.03 5.29
CA GLY A 116 19.68 -1.34 6.57
C GLY A 116 19.83 -2.30 7.76
N ARG A 117 19.60 -1.76 8.97
CA ARG A 117 19.62 -2.57 10.21
C ARG A 117 18.63 -3.74 10.19
N ASN A 118 17.53 -3.59 9.47
CA ASN A 118 16.49 -4.62 9.32
C ASN A 118 16.64 -5.42 8.01
N GLY A 119 17.83 -5.45 7.40
CA GLY A 119 18.05 -6.10 6.11
C GLY A 119 17.55 -5.27 4.93
N ILE A 120 17.02 -5.96 3.91
CA ILE A 120 16.49 -5.33 2.70
C ILE A 120 15.40 -4.34 3.05
N SER A 121 15.54 -3.13 2.56
CA SER A 121 14.63 -2.02 2.83
C SER A 121 14.50 -1.11 1.61
N TYR A 122 13.36 -0.43 1.49
CA TYR A 122 13.11 0.59 0.47
C TYR A 122 12.73 1.90 1.14
N ARG A 123 13.37 3.00 0.72
CA ARG A 123 12.94 4.34 1.10
C ARG A 123 11.60 4.65 0.46
N LEU A 124 10.83 5.52 1.11
CA LEU A 124 9.54 5.97 0.63
C LEU A 124 9.55 7.49 0.52
N ASP A 125 9.09 8.01 -0.62
CA ASP A 125 8.83 9.43 -0.84
C ASP A 125 7.33 9.68 -0.73
N GLY A 126 6.92 10.50 0.22
CA GLY A 126 5.53 10.92 0.36
C GLY A 126 5.13 11.89 -0.75
N LEU A 127 4.01 11.60 -1.40
CA LEU A 127 3.50 12.38 -2.54
C LEU A 127 2.28 13.23 -2.17
N ASP A 128 1.72 13.03 -0.97
CA ASP A 128 0.57 13.76 -0.46
C ASP A 128 0.95 14.60 0.77
N LEU A 129 0.17 15.63 1.08
CA LEU A 129 0.35 16.41 2.31
C LEU A 129 0.23 15.54 3.59
N THR A 130 -0.55 14.47 3.54
CA THR A 130 -0.75 13.53 4.65
C THR A 130 0.45 12.66 4.96
N ASN A 131 1.44 12.61 4.07
CA ASN A 131 2.65 11.79 4.20
C ASN A 131 3.94 12.48 3.72
N SER A 132 3.92 13.79 3.46
CA SER A 132 5.06 14.54 2.93
C SER A 132 6.34 14.41 3.77
N ASN A 133 6.23 14.12 5.07
CA ASN A 133 7.36 13.99 5.99
C ASN A 133 7.90 12.55 6.14
N ILE A 134 7.36 11.55 5.41
CA ILE A 134 7.73 10.14 5.66
C ILE A 134 9.21 9.87 5.41
N ARG A 135 9.84 10.54 4.43
CA ARG A 135 11.28 10.40 4.17
C ARG A 135 12.11 10.92 5.35
N ASP A 136 11.82 12.12 5.84
CA ASP A 136 12.54 12.73 6.97
C ASP A 136 12.29 12.00 8.29
N ARG A 137 11.12 11.40 8.42
CA ARG A 137 10.74 10.53 9.54
C ARG A 137 11.36 9.13 9.45
N ALA A 138 12.14 8.84 8.40
CA ALA A 138 12.73 7.54 8.11
C ALA A 138 11.70 6.38 8.09
N ILE A 139 10.49 6.66 7.60
CA ILE A 139 9.48 5.64 7.36
C ILE A 139 9.83 4.94 6.06
N VAL A 140 9.97 3.62 6.13
CA VAL A 140 10.44 2.77 5.03
C VAL A 140 9.61 1.49 4.92
N LEU A 141 9.68 0.84 3.77
CA LEU A 141 9.22 -0.55 3.58
C LEU A 141 10.38 -1.48 3.95
N HIS A 142 10.16 -2.38 4.92
CA HIS A 142 11.21 -3.32 5.36
C HIS A 142 10.64 -4.60 5.98
N GLY A 143 11.49 -5.63 6.08
CA GLY A 143 11.20 -6.86 6.80
C GLY A 143 11.41 -6.74 8.31
N HIS A 144 10.72 -7.58 9.08
CA HIS A 144 11.02 -7.79 10.50
C HIS A 144 10.45 -9.12 10.99
N LYS A 145 11.27 -9.88 11.73
CA LYS A 145 10.94 -11.21 12.26
C LYS A 145 9.70 -11.28 13.16
N SER A 146 9.27 -10.16 13.74
CA SER A 146 8.10 -10.12 14.63
C SER A 146 6.76 -9.99 13.89
N VAL A 147 6.78 -9.71 12.57
CA VAL A 147 5.55 -9.68 11.76
C VAL A 147 5.27 -11.10 11.27
N PRO A 148 4.03 -11.60 11.37
CA PRO A 148 3.68 -12.92 10.89
C PRO A 148 3.77 -13.00 9.36
N GLU A 149 4.26 -14.14 8.85
CA GLU A 149 4.35 -14.41 7.40
C GLU A 149 2.97 -14.62 6.76
N LYS A 150 2.03 -15.16 7.54
CA LYS A 150 0.65 -15.50 7.14
C LYS A 150 -0.34 -14.79 8.05
N PRO A 151 -1.60 -14.62 7.63
CA PRO A 151 -2.62 -14.04 8.48
C PRO A 151 -2.81 -14.84 9.77
N ILE A 152 -2.98 -14.13 10.88
CA ILE A 152 -3.15 -14.68 12.24
C ILE A 152 -4.45 -14.20 12.90
N PHE A 153 -5.33 -13.50 12.14
CA PHE A 153 -6.61 -13.05 12.67
C PHE A 153 -7.36 -14.22 13.36
N PRO A 154 -7.97 -14.01 14.56
CA PRO A 154 -8.27 -12.73 15.20
C PRO A 154 -7.13 -12.10 16.04
N LEU A 155 -5.94 -12.69 16.07
CA LEU A 155 -4.80 -12.10 16.76
C LEU A 155 -4.24 -10.89 16.00
N PRO A 156 -3.83 -9.82 16.70
CA PRO A 156 -3.20 -8.68 16.07
C PRO A 156 -1.74 -8.98 15.69
N SER A 157 -1.24 -8.34 14.64
CA SER A 157 0.18 -8.32 14.29
C SER A 157 0.98 -7.41 15.20
N HIS A 158 2.31 -7.58 15.18
CA HIS A 158 3.23 -6.64 15.83
C HIS A 158 3.12 -5.25 15.19
N ARG A 159 3.49 -4.19 15.95
CA ARG A 159 3.42 -2.79 15.51
C ARG A 159 4.79 -2.19 15.29
N SER A 160 4.91 -1.33 14.25
CA SER A 160 6.13 -0.60 13.91
C SER A 160 6.24 0.76 14.63
N HIS A 161 7.22 1.55 14.26
CA HIS A 161 7.32 2.98 14.62
C HIS A 161 6.88 3.90 13.47
N GLY A 162 5.93 3.42 12.65
CA GLY A 162 5.38 4.13 11.50
C GLY A 162 5.70 3.47 10.17
N CYS A 163 6.73 2.63 10.09
CA CYS A 163 7.14 1.94 8.87
C CYS A 163 6.08 0.97 8.34
N VAL A 164 6.05 0.79 7.03
CA VAL A 164 5.36 -0.31 6.36
C VAL A 164 6.23 -1.56 6.55
N MET A 165 5.90 -2.35 7.58
CA MET A 165 6.75 -3.44 8.05
C MET A 165 6.05 -4.78 7.83
N VAL A 166 6.68 -5.68 7.10
CA VAL A 166 6.19 -7.03 6.76
C VAL A 166 7.10 -8.10 7.35
N ALA A 167 6.73 -9.38 7.25
CA ALA A 167 7.66 -10.46 7.61
C ALA A 167 8.90 -10.50 6.71
N ASP A 168 10.04 -11.00 7.23
CA ASP A 168 11.30 -11.05 6.45
C ASP A 168 11.14 -11.83 5.14
N LYS A 169 10.42 -12.97 5.14
CA LYS A 169 10.16 -13.73 3.91
C LYS A 169 9.25 -12.98 2.94
N ASN A 170 8.25 -12.26 3.45
CA ASN A 170 7.39 -11.43 2.61
C ASN A 170 8.17 -10.26 2.00
N MET A 171 9.13 -9.68 2.76
CA MET A 171 10.02 -8.65 2.23
C MET A 171 10.93 -9.19 1.12
N ALA A 172 11.47 -10.40 1.27
CA ALA A 172 12.26 -11.04 0.21
C ALA A 172 11.43 -11.28 -1.07
N HIS A 173 10.14 -11.62 -0.93
CA HIS A 173 9.23 -11.75 -2.07
C HIS A 173 8.93 -10.39 -2.73
N LEU A 174 8.63 -9.38 -1.92
CA LEU A 174 8.44 -8.01 -2.41
C LEU A 174 9.71 -7.48 -3.10
N ASP A 175 10.89 -7.74 -2.55
CA ASP A 175 12.17 -7.36 -3.16
C ASP A 175 12.35 -7.98 -4.55
N ALA A 176 12.03 -9.27 -4.70
CA ALA A 176 12.09 -9.94 -6.00
C ALA A 176 11.17 -9.31 -7.05
N LEU A 177 10.02 -8.76 -6.64
CA LEU A 177 9.11 -8.03 -7.53
C LEU A 177 9.59 -6.60 -7.83
N LEU A 178 10.18 -5.93 -6.84
CA LEU A 178 10.48 -4.49 -6.89
C LEU A 178 11.84 -4.17 -7.51
N GLN A 179 12.86 -5.02 -7.35
CA GLN A 179 14.25 -4.70 -7.75
C GLN A 179 14.43 -4.43 -9.25
N SER A 180 13.50 -4.91 -10.10
CA SER A 180 13.47 -4.64 -11.54
C SER A 180 12.51 -3.51 -11.94
N GLN A 181 11.83 -2.89 -10.96
CA GLN A 181 10.83 -1.86 -11.18
C GLN A 181 11.33 -0.49 -10.69
N GLN A 182 10.81 0.56 -11.27
CA GLN A 182 11.06 1.94 -10.86
C GLN A 182 9.73 2.67 -10.68
N ASP A 183 9.71 3.68 -9.83
CA ASP A 183 8.55 4.56 -9.59
C ASP A 183 7.25 3.81 -9.23
N VAL A 184 7.38 2.70 -8.50
CA VAL A 184 6.21 1.92 -8.07
C VAL A 184 5.43 2.72 -7.01
N LEU A 185 4.11 2.83 -7.21
CA LEU A 185 3.20 3.42 -6.24
C LEU A 185 3.00 2.47 -5.06
N LEU A 186 3.13 3.02 -3.84
CA LEU A 186 2.62 2.44 -2.60
C LEU A 186 1.50 3.35 -2.10
N TYR A 187 0.27 2.85 -2.01
CA TYR A 187 -0.88 3.60 -1.55
C TYR A 187 -1.40 3.04 -0.23
N CYS A 188 -1.30 3.84 0.85
CA CYS A 188 -1.80 3.52 2.18
C CYS A 188 -3.12 4.24 2.43
N TYR A 189 -4.19 3.50 2.74
CA TYR A 189 -5.53 4.04 3.02
C TYR A 189 -6.18 3.35 4.23
N ALA A 190 -7.30 3.93 4.74
CA ALA A 190 -8.10 3.39 5.84
C ALA A 190 -9.56 3.87 5.75
#